data_05b9471de8d9569051ee9c0dccdfc406
#
_entry.id   05b9471de8d9569051ee9c0dccdfc406
#
_cell.length_a   1.000
_cell.length_b   1.000
_cell.length_c   1.000
_cell.angle_alpha   90.00
_cell.angle_beta   90.00
_cell.angle_gamma   90.00
#
_symmetry.space_group_name_H-M   'P 1'
#
loop_
_entity.id
_entity.type
_entity.pdbx_description
1 polymer ?
#
loop_
_entity_poly.entity_id
_entity_poly.type
_entity_poly.pdbx_seq_one_letter_code
_entity_poly.pdbx_strand_id
1 'polypeptide(L)'
;LSSLSNLVNNSGVVAADVTGVGTARDFLAAASYGLDKAIFGYGGSYSSLTNLVNNSGVVAADVTGVGTARRGPAAASYGTDKAIFGYGRTGSTLSMTNLVSSSGVVATDVTGVGTARAYLGAAGYGGDKAIFGYGETTLSMTNLVSNSGVVASDVTGVGTGRGYSAASGYGGDKALFGYGYTGSAISVTNLVSNSGVVAT
;
A
#
# COMPACT_ATOMS: atom_id res chain seq x y z
N LEU A 1 -10.22 14.37 10.79
CA LEU A 1 -8.91 13.80 10.45
C LEU A 1 -8.04 13.72 11.70
N SER A 2 -7.20 12.69 11.81
CA SER A 2 -6.28 12.49 12.93
C SER A 2 -4.87 12.22 12.42
N SER A 3 -3.86 12.62 13.19
CA SER A 3 -2.46 12.24 13.01
C SER A 3 -1.94 11.34 14.13
N LEU A 4 -2.83 10.85 15.00
CA LEU A 4 -2.47 9.93 16.09
C LEU A 4 -1.92 8.62 15.53
N SER A 5 -1.04 7.99 16.29
CA SER A 5 -0.54 6.65 16.03
C SER A 5 -0.54 5.81 17.31
N ASN A 6 -0.61 4.50 17.13
CA ASN A 6 -0.51 3.54 18.23
C ASN A 6 0.62 2.56 17.90
N LEU A 7 1.49 2.34 18.86
CA LEU A 7 2.54 1.34 18.73
C LEU A 7 1.99 -0.05 19.04
N VAL A 8 2.47 -1.05 18.34
CA VAL A 8 2.16 -2.46 18.60
C VAL A 8 3.47 -3.16 18.94
N ASN A 9 3.53 -3.82 20.08
CA ASN A 9 4.72 -4.56 20.47
C ASN A 9 4.76 -5.95 19.79
N ASN A 10 5.87 -6.67 19.99
CA ASN A 10 6.07 -8.01 19.42
C ASN A 10 5.13 -9.11 19.98
N SER A 11 4.39 -8.82 21.04
CA SER A 11 3.34 -9.69 21.59
C SER A 11 1.94 -9.31 21.07
N GLY A 12 1.83 -8.36 20.14
CA GLY A 12 0.56 -7.91 19.55
C GLY A 12 -0.23 -6.96 20.47
N VAL A 13 0.37 -6.45 21.54
CA VAL A 13 -0.31 -5.49 22.44
C VAL A 13 -0.21 -4.09 21.82
N VAL A 14 -1.37 -3.46 21.67
CA VAL A 14 -1.50 -2.08 21.16
C VAL A 14 -1.37 -1.11 22.34
N ALA A 15 -0.46 -0.15 22.23
CA ALA A 15 -0.27 0.92 23.20
C ALA A 15 -1.32 2.04 23.05
N ALA A 16 -1.40 2.92 24.03
CA ALA A 16 -2.21 4.13 23.96
C ALA A 16 -1.76 5.07 22.82
N ASP A 17 -2.62 6.03 22.50
CA ASP A 17 -2.36 7.02 21.48
C ASP A 17 -1.06 7.80 21.73
N VAL A 18 -0.24 7.89 20.69
CA VAL A 18 0.91 8.80 20.65
C VAL A 18 0.44 10.11 20.02
N THR A 19 0.85 11.23 20.60
CA THR A 19 0.56 12.57 20.06
C THR A 19 0.90 12.62 18.59
N GLY A 20 -0.06 13.07 17.78
CA GLY A 20 0.08 13.11 16.32
C GLY A 20 1.20 14.05 15.86
N VAL A 21 1.92 13.60 14.84
CA VAL A 21 2.98 14.34 14.18
C VAL A 21 2.61 14.55 12.71
N GLY A 22 2.88 15.75 12.21
CA GLY A 22 2.59 16.12 10.83
C GLY A 22 1.11 16.38 10.54
N THR A 23 0.80 16.50 9.25
CA THR A 23 -0.54 16.83 8.76
C THR A 23 -1.48 15.62 8.90
N ALA A 24 -2.61 15.81 9.57
CA ALA A 24 -3.65 14.78 9.73
C ALA A 24 -4.27 14.41 8.37
N ARG A 25 -4.31 13.12 8.04
CA ARG A 25 -4.77 12.59 6.74
C ARG A 25 -5.59 11.33 6.91
N ASP A 26 -6.50 11.09 5.97
CA ASP A 26 -7.22 9.84 5.75
C ASP A 26 -6.81 9.21 4.41
N PHE A 27 -7.22 7.98 4.13
CA PHE A 27 -6.95 7.28 2.86
C PHE A 27 -5.49 7.35 2.40
N LEU A 28 -4.56 7.39 3.34
CA LEU A 28 -3.12 7.26 3.11
C LEU A 28 -2.77 5.77 2.95
N ALA A 29 -1.55 5.50 2.52
CA ALA A 29 -0.99 4.16 2.50
C ALA A 29 0.28 4.09 3.35
N ALA A 30 0.65 2.89 3.76
CA ALA A 30 1.85 2.64 4.53
C ALA A 30 2.57 1.37 4.05
N ALA A 31 3.88 1.37 4.14
CA ALA A 31 4.72 0.20 3.88
C ALA A 31 5.99 0.24 4.72
N SER A 32 6.60 -0.92 4.92
CA SER A 32 7.93 -1.03 5.52
C SER A 32 9.02 -0.79 4.47
N TYR A 33 10.15 -0.22 4.90
CA TYR A 33 11.36 -0.05 4.09
C TYR A 33 12.61 -0.16 4.99
N GLY A 34 13.80 -0.28 4.41
CA GLY A 34 15.07 -0.27 5.14
C GLY A 34 15.18 -1.37 6.19
N LEU A 35 14.43 -2.48 6.03
CA LEU A 35 14.36 -3.66 6.90
C LEU A 35 13.57 -3.44 8.20
N ASP A 36 13.71 -2.30 8.87
CA ASP A 36 13.25 -2.05 10.24
C ASP A 36 12.47 -0.72 10.38
N LYS A 37 12.11 -0.08 9.28
CA LYS A 37 11.44 1.23 9.23
C LYS A 37 10.13 1.15 8.47
N ALA A 38 9.32 2.21 8.59
CA ALA A 38 8.08 2.33 7.83
C ALA A 38 7.90 3.76 7.30
N ILE A 39 7.02 3.90 6.33
CA ILE A 39 6.64 5.18 5.74
C ILE A 39 5.13 5.23 5.59
N PHE A 40 4.54 6.36 6.00
CA PHE A 40 3.18 6.74 5.65
C PHE A 40 3.23 7.73 4.48
N GLY A 41 2.32 7.64 3.52
CA GLY A 41 2.35 8.57 2.40
C GLY A 41 1.01 8.84 1.76
N TYR A 42 0.92 10.03 1.15
CA TYR A 42 -0.23 10.49 0.37
C TYR A 42 -1.49 10.68 1.24
N GLY A 43 -2.68 10.54 0.63
CA GLY A 43 -3.96 10.62 1.36
C GLY A 43 -4.53 12.02 1.52
N GLY A 44 -5.45 12.17 2.45
CA GLY A 44 -6.12 13.44 2.75
C GLY A 44 -6.90 14.01 1.57
N SER A 45 -6.98 15.34 1.51
CA SER A 45 -7.57 16.06 0.39
C SER A 45 -6.56 16.24 -0.75
N TYR A 46 -6.02 15.09 -1.24
CA TYR A 46 -4.95 14.99 -2.24
C TYR A 46 -3.62 15.55 -1.74
N SER A 47 -2.88 14.75 -1.00
CA SER A 47 -1.54 15.05 -0.51
C SER A 47 -0.49 14.17 -1.18
N SER A 48 0.74 14.66 -1.30
CA SER A 48 1.93 13.89 -1.63
C SER A 48 2.92 13.83 -0.47
N LEU A 49 2.57 14.39 0.70
CA LEU A 49 3.40 14.34 1.90
C LEU A 49 3.66 12.92 2.36
N THR A 50 4.82 12.71 2.97
CA THR A 50 5.17 11.46 3.62
C THR A 50 5.70 11.69 5.02
N ASN A 51 5.58 10.68 5.89
CA ASN A 51 6.17 10.65 7.22
C ASN A 51 6.97 9.36 7.36
N LEU A 52 8.23 9.49 7.69
CA LEU A 52 9.10 8.36 7.98
C LEU A 52 8.88 7.90 9.42
N VAL A 53 8.96 6.60 9.63
CA VAL A 53 8.89 5.99 10.96
C VAL A 53 10.20 5.24 11.20
N ASN A 54 10.91 5.54 12.28
CA ASN A 54 12.15 4.86 12.61
C ASN A 54 11.88 3.49 13.29
N ASN A 55 12.93 2.73 13.54
CA ASN A 55 12.85 1.41 14.17
C ASN A 55 12.40 1.40 15.65
N SER A 56 12.23 2.56 16.26
CA SER A 56 11.63 2.71 17.58
C SER A 56 10.15 3.11 17.51
N GLY A 57 9.56 3.17 16.30
CA GLY A 57 8.17 3.57 16.07
C GLY A 57 7.93 5.08 16.13
N VAL A 58 8.98 5.90 16.18
CA VAL A 58 8.82 7.36 16.22
C VAL A 58 8.52 7.87 14.81
N VAL A 59 7.38 8.54 14.66
CA VAL A 59 6.96 9.20 13.42
C VAL A 59 7.65 10.55 13.31
N ALA A 60 8.31 10.79 12.19
CA ALA A 60 8.94 12.08 11.89
C ALA A 60 7.94 13.10 11.33
N ALA A 61 8.31 14.37 11.34
CA ALA A 61 7.55 15.45 10.71
C ALA A 61 7.36 15.20 9.20
N ASP A 62 6.44 15.96 8.60
CA ASP A 62 6.15 15.87 7.17
C ASP A 62 7.41 16.09 6.33
N VAL A 63 7.64 15.18 5.39
CA VAL A 63 8.60 15.35 4.30
C VAL A 63 7.87 15.96 3.11
N THR A 64 8.48 16.96 2.47
CA THR A 64 7.95 17.59 1.27
C THR A 64 7.50 16.55 0.26
N GLY A 65 6.31 16.71 -0.25
CA GLY A 65 5.68 15.75 -1.16
C GLY A 65 6.43 15.59 -2.48
N VAL A 66 6.50 14.36 -2.96
CA VAL A 66 7.08 14.01 -4.26
C VAL A 66 6.01 13.33 -5.11
N GLY A 67 5.99 13.65 -6.39
CA GLY A 67 5.03 13.12 -7.36
C GLY A 67 3.63 13.69 -7.21
N THR A 68 2.70 13.11 -7.94
CA THR A 68 1.30 13.55 -8.01
C THR A 68 0.58 13.31 -6.68
N ALA A 69 0.11 14.41 -6.09
CA ALA A 69 -0.70 14.39 -4.86
C ALA A 69 -2.02 13.63 -5.09
N ARG A 70 -2.32 12.63 -4.26
CA ARG A 70 -3.47 11.71 -4.45
C ARG A 70 -3.95 11.08 -3.16
N ARG A 71 -5.17 10.56 -3.17
CA ARG A 71 -5.75 9.79 -2.06
C ARG A 71 -6.08 8.37 -2.50
N GLY A 72 -6.20 7.46 -1.53
CA GLY A 72 -6.53 6.06 -1.78
C GLY A 72 -5.52 5.29 -2.61
N PRO A 73 -4.20 5.59 -2.55
CA PRO A 73 -3.20 4.69 -3.08
C PRO A 73 -3.09 3.45 -2.21
N ALA A 74 -2.39 2.42 -2.69
CA ALA A 74 -1.89 1.33 -1.87
C ALA A 74 -0.37 1.39 -1.79
N ALA A 75 0.22 0.67 -0.83
CA ALA A 75 1.66 0.56 -0.70
C ALA A 75 2.06 -0.84 -0.24
N ALA A 76 3.22 -1.29 -0.66
CA ALA A 76 3.81 -2.56 -0.24
C ALA A 76 5.34 -2.48 -0.24
N SER A 77 5.98 -3.37 0.50
CA SER A 77 7.42 -3.57 0.45
C SER A 77 7.81 -4.48 -0.72
N TYR A 78 8.96 -4.22 -1.32
CA TYR A 78 9.58 -5.07 -2.36
C TYR A 78 11.11 -5.02 -2.25
N GLY A 79 11.82 -5.92 -2.92
CA GLY A 79 13.27 -5.94 -2.97
C GLY A 79 13.94 -6.07 -1.60
N THR A 80 13.25 -6.65 -0.63
CA THR A 80 13.59 -6.85 0.79
C THR A 80 13.65 -5.58 1.65
N ASP A 81 14.13 -4.45 1.11
CA ASP A 81 14.40 -3.22 1.87
C ASP A 81 13.77 -1.95 1.31
N LYS A 82 12.94 -2.07 0.27
CA LYS A 82 12.30 -0.96 -0.46
C LYS A 82 10.79 -1.01 -0.35
N ALA A 83 10.15 0.10 -0.71
CA ALA A 83 8.69 0.17 -0.78
C ALA A 83 8.23 0.84 -2.08
N ILE A 84 6.95 0.68 -2.39
CA ILE A 84 6.30 1.29 -3.54
C ILE A 84 4.92 1.79 -3.12
N PHE A 85 4.60 3.02 -3.50
CA PHE A 85 3.24 3.54 -3.51
C PHE A 85 2.68 3.43 -4.92
N GLY A 86 1.45 2.98 -5.06
CA GLY A 86 0.85 2.85 -6.40
C GLY A 86 -0.61 3.23 -6.45
N TYR A 87 -1.02 3.65 -7.66
CA TYR A 87 -2.40 3.93 -7.99
C TYR A 87 -2.98 5.09 -7.18
N GLY A 88 -4.28 5.07 -6.88
CA GLY A 88 -4.97 6.14 -6.17
C GLY A 88 -5.76 7.04 -7.12
N ARG A 89 -6.19 8.19 -6.61
CA ARG A 89 -6.97 9.15 -7.41
C ARG A 89 -6.69 10.60 -7.03
N THR A 90 -6.89 11.48 -8.01
CA THR A 90 -7.08 12.93 -7.85
C THR A 90 -8.56 13.26 -8.11
N GLY A 91 -8.95 13.83 -9.19
CA GLY A 91 -10.35 13.81 -9.69
C GLY A 91 -10.68 12.49 -10.37
N SER A 92 -9.71 11.94 -11.13
CA SER A 92 -9.77 10.65 -11.80
C SER A 92 -8.85 9.64 -11.14
N THR A 93 -9.06 8.35 -11.42
CA THR A 93 -8.16 7.27 -10.99
C THR A 93 -6.83 7.31 -11.73
N LEU A 94 -5.79 6.82 -11.08
CA LEU A 94 -4.40 6.85 -11.54
C LEU A 94 -3.81 5.43 -11.52
N SER A 95 -2.82 5.17 -12.40
CA SER A 95 -2.04 3.93 -12.43
C SER A 95 -0.54 4.14 -12.16
N MET A 96 -0.11 5.39 -11.93
CA MET A 96 1.29 5.71 -11.64
C MET A 96 1.75 5.16 -10.30
N THR A 97 3.07 5.02 -10.16
CA THR A 97 3.72 4.55 -8.94
C THR A 97 4.88 5.44 -8.53
N ASN A 98 5.26 5.39 -7.26
CA ASN A 98 6.45 6.03 -6.73
C ASN A 98 7.25 5.00 -5.94
N LEU A 99 8.48 4.80 -6.31
CA LEU A 99 9.41 3.91 -5.62
C LEU A 99 9.95 4.61 -4.36
N VAL A 100 10.18 3.84 -3.32
CA VAL A 100 10.82 4.29 -2.08
C VAL A 100 12.11 3.51 -1.90
N SER A 101 13.22 4.23 -1.75
CA SER A 101 14.53 3.62 -1.52
C SER A 101 14.66 3.01 -0.13
N SER A 102 15.70 2.23 0.11
CA SER A 102 16.07 1.70 1.43
C SER A 102 16.39 2.77 2.49
N SER A 103 16.59 4.02 2.06
CA SER A 103 16.78 5.19 2.95
C SER A 103 15.48 6.00 3.16
N GLY A 104 14.34 5.59 2.57
CA GLY A 104 13.06 6.26 2.69
C GLY A 104 12.85 7.43 1.72
N VAL A 105 13.71 7.59 0.72
CA VAL A 105 13.55 8.63 -0.30
C VAL A 105 12.50 8.17 -1.32
N VAL A 106 11.46 8.98 -1.49
CA VAL A 106 10.42 8.76 -2.51
C VAL A 106 10.89 9.32 -3.84
N ALA A 107 10.84 8.51 -4.89
CA ALA A 107 11.16 8.92 -6.26
C ALA A 107 9.97 9.61 -6.93
N THR A 108 10.22 10.34 -8.01
CA THR A 108 9.19 10.93 -8.88
C THR A 108 8.27 9.87 -9.47
N ASP A 109 7.15 10.30 -10.06
CA ASP A 109 6.19 9.41 -10.68
C ASP A 109 6.82 8.54 -11.76
N VAL A 110 6.56 7.23 -11.68
CA VAL A 110 6.80 6.28 -12.76
C VAL A 110 5.53 6.18 -13.59
N THR A 111 5.67 6.17 -14.91
CA THR A 111 4.54 6.03 -15.84
C THR A 111 3.64 4.88 -15.44
N GLY A 112 2.35 5.14 -15.40
CA GLY A 112 1.35 4.18 -14.97
C GLY A 112 1.28 2.93 -15.85
N VAL A 113 1.09 1.79 -15.22
CA VAL A 113 0.90 0.49 -15.87
C VAL A 113 -0.43 -0.10 -15.42
N GLY A 114 -1.15 -0.71 -16.36
CA GLY A 114 -2.44 -1.33 -16.13
C GLY A 114 -3.59 -0.34 -15.91
N THR A 115 -4.73 -0.87 -15.52
CA THR A 115 -5.96 -0.11 -15.32
C THR A 115 -5.85 0.81 -14.11
N ALA A 116 -6.09 2.11 -14.34
CA ALA A 116 -6.10 3.12 -13.29
C ALA A 116 -7.23 2.85 -12.27
N ARG A 117 -6.91 2.86 -10.97
CA ARG A 117 -7.85 2.55 -9.90
C ARG A 117 -7.39 3.10 -8.54
N ALA A 118 -8.30 3.14 -7.58
CA ALA A 118 -8.03 3.59 -6.22
C ALA A 118 -8.63 2.62 -5.19
N TYR A 119 -8.32 2.81 -3.92
CA TYR A 119 -8.86 2.01 -2.81
C TYR A 119 -8.60 0.50 -2.98
N LEU A 120 -7.44 0.16 -3.49
CA LEU A 120 -6.96 -1.19 -3.73
C LEU A 120 -6.15 -1.68 -2.52
N GLY A 121 -5.93 -3.00 -2.43
CA GLY A 121 -4.99 -3.59 -1.49
C GLY A 121 -3.61 -3.76 -2.12
N ALA A 122 -2.58 -3.85 -1.28
CA ALA A 122 -1.25 -4.25 -1.70
C ALA A 122 -0.52 -5.02 -0.59
N ALA A 123 0.31 -5.98 -0.97
CA ALA A 123 1.11 -6.77 -0.03
C ALA A 123 2.40 -7.27 -0.68
N GLY A 124 3.39 -7.60 0.15
CA GLY A 124 4.58 -8.33 -0.28
C GLY A 124 4.27 -9.83 -0.47
N TYR A 125 4.91 -10.47 -1.45
CA TYR A 125 4.89 -11.93 -1.68
C TYR A 125 6.24 -12.39 -2.25
N GLY A 126 6.47 -13.71 -2.31
CA GLY A 126 7.68 -14.28 -2.89
C GLY A 126 8.98 -13.89 -2.18
N GLY A 127 8.89 -13.35 -0.97
CA GLY A 127 10.01 -12.89 -0.17
C GLY A 127 10.55 -11.51 -0.55
N ASP A 128 10.47 -11.11 -1.82
CA ASP A 128 11.10 -9.87 -2.33
C ASP A 128 10.24 -9.11 -3.36
N LYS A 129 9.01 -9.53 -3.60
CA LYS A 129 8.09 -8.96 -4.60
C LYS A 129 6.87 -8.36 -3.93
N ALA A 130 6.10 -7.59 -4.70
CA ALA A 130 4.82 -7.04 -4.24
C ALA A 130 3.71 -7.26 -5.26
N ILE A 131 2.48 -7.13 -4.82
CA ILE A 131 1.28 -7.22 -5.63
C ILE A 131 0.31 -6.11 -5.25
N PHE A 132 -0.26 -5.46 -6.25
CA PHE A 132 -1.42 -4.59 -6.12
C PHE A 132 -2.65 -5.35 -6.59
N GLY A 133 -3.77 -5.25 -5.89
CA GLY A 133 -4.97 -5.99 -6.31
C GLY A 133 -6.27 -5.32 -5.97
N TYR A 134 -7.27 -5.64 -6.80
CA TYR A 134 -8.64 -5.16 -6.65
C TYR A 134 -8.72 -3.64 -6.82
N GLY A 135 -9.66 -2.99 -6.11
CA GLY A 135 -9.84 -1.54 -6.16
C GLY A 135 -11.14 -1.12 -6.82
N GLU A 136 -11.60 0.06 -6.48
CA GLU A 136 -12.96 0.53 -6.76
C GLU A 136 -14.00 -0.49 -6.25
N THR A 137 -15.19 -0.52 -6.81
CA THR A 137 -16.24 -1.42 -6.32
C THR A 137 -16.40 -2.71 -7.14
N THR A 138 -15.70 -2.82 -8.28
CA THR A 138 -15.97 -3.89 -9.26
C THR A 138 -14.73 -4.53 -9.87
N LEU A 139 -13.53 -4.07 -9.53
CA LEU A 139 -12.29 -4.57 -10.14
C LEU A 139 -11.68 -5.70 -9.31
N SER A 140 -11.25 -6.76 -9.99
CA SER A 140 -10.60 -7.95 -9.38
C SER A 140 -9.20 -8.22 -9.95
N MET A 141 -8.75 -7.42 -10.91
CA MET A 141 -7.41 -7.56 -11.51
C MET A 141 -6.29 -7.28 -10.51
N THR A 142 -5.13 -7.81 -10.80
CA THR A 142 -3.91 -7.59 -10.02
C THR A 142 -2.75 -7.20 -10.90
N ASN A 143 -1.75 -6.52 -10.32
CA ASN A 143 -0.48 -6.20 -10.96
C ASN A 143 0.65 -6.68 -10.07
N LEU A 144 1.51 -7.50 -10.62
CA LEU A 144 2.70 -7.97 -9.94
C LEU A 144 3.80 -6.90 -9.99
N VAL A 145 4.57 -6.81 -8.94
CA VAL A 145 5.74 -5.92 -8.84
C VAL A 145 6.97 -6.78 -8.64
N SER A 146 7.95 -6.63 -9.52
CA SER A 146 9.21 -7.35 -9.41
C SER A 146 10.05 -6.88 -8.21
N ASN A 147 11.11 -7.60 -7.87
CA ASN A 147 12.08 -7.21 -6.85
C ASN A 147 12.91 -5.96 -7.22
N SER A 148 12.81 -5.47 -8.45
CA SER A 148 13.39 -4.19 -8.88
C SER A 148 12.36 -3.05 -8.92
N GLY A 149 11.10 -3.30 -8.53
CA GLY A 149 10.03 -2.29 -8.49
C GLY A 149 9.31 -2.08 -9.82
N VAL A 150 9.53 -2.95 -10.81
CA VAL A 150 8.81 -2.88 -12.09
C VAL A 150 7.41 -3.47 -11.93
N VAL A 151 6.40 -2.67 -12.25
CA VAL A 151 4.99 -3.09 -12.25
C VAL A 151 4.66 -3.75 -13.58
N ALA A 152 4.10 -4.96 -13.54
CA ALA A 152 3.64 -5.68 -14.72
C ALA A 152 2.22 -5.22 -15.14
N SER A 153 1.82 -5.54 -16.37
CA SER A 153 0.46 -5.33 -16.88
C SER A 153 -0.58 -6.09 -16.03
N ASP A 154 -1.85 -5.75 -16.23
CA ASP A 154 -2.97 -6.39 -15.53
C ASP A 154 -2.96 -7.91 -15.72
N VAL A 155 -3.08 -8.63 -14.61
CA VAL A 155 -3.41 -10.04 -14.60
C VAL A 155 -4.93 -10.17 -14.50
N THR A 156 -5.52 -11.07 -15.27
CA THR A 156 -6.97 -11.32 -15.27
C THR A 156 -7.49 -11.49 -13.84
N GLY A 157 -8.56 -10.80 -13.55
CA GLY A 157 -9.16 -10.77 -12.22
C GLY A 157 -9.64 -12.15 -11.74
N VAL A 158 -9.45 -12.42 -10.47
CA VAL A 158 -9.87 -13.63 -9.79
C VAL A 158 -10.81 -13.25 -8.64
N GLY A 159 -11.91 -13.98 -8.51
CA GLY A 159 -12.90 -13.76 -7.46
C GLY A 159 -13.72 -12.47 -7.64
N THR A 160 -14.36 -12.05 -6.57
CA THR A 160 -15.28 -10.90 -6.57
C THR A 160 -14.50 -9.59 -6.61
N GLY A 161 -14.77 -8.76 -7.63
CA GLY A 161 -14.23 -7.40 -7.74
C GLY A 161 -14.75 -6.51 -6.61
N ARG A 162 -13.85 -5.78 -5.95
CA ARG A 162 -14.17 -4.99 -4.75
C ARG A 162 -13.15 -3.88 -4.47
N GLY A 163 -13.61 -2.82 -3.86
CA GLY A 163 -12.71 -1.79 -3.31
C GLY A 163 -12.55 -1.93 -1.79
N TYR A 164 -11.66 -1.10 -1.24
CA TYR A 164 -11.40 -1.03 0.21
C TYR A 164 -10.97 -2.37 0.83
N SER A 165 -10.39 -3.26 0.04
CA SER A 165 -9.87 -4.53 0.55
C SER A 165 -8.59 -4.30 1.36
N ALA A 166 -8.45 -5.03 2.47
CA ALA A 166 -7.18 -5.15 3.16
C ALA A 166 -6.29 -6.17 2.45
N ALA A 167 -4.98 -6.03 2.60
CA ALA A 167 -4.02 -7.04 2.13
C ALA A 167 -2.88 -7.17 3.13
N SER A 168 -2.32 -8.36 3.26
CA SER A 168 -1.19 -8.63 4.14
C SER A 168 -0.37 -9.81 3.61
N GLY A 169 0.94 -9.77 3.87
CA GLY A 169 1.79 -10.95 3.72
C GLY A 169 1.58 -11.94 4.85
N TYR A 170 1.80 -13.22 4.59
CA TYR A 170 1.82 -14.29 5.59
C TYR A 170 2.76 -15.42 5.16
N GLY A 171 3.19 -16.24 6.12
CA GLY A 171 4.05 -17.40 5.87
C GLY A 171 5.42 -17.06 5.28
N GLY A 172 5.84 -15.80 5.36
CA GLY A 172 7.13 -15.31 4.87
C GLY A 172 7.19 -15.01 3.37
N ASP A 173 6.39 -15.68 2.54
CA ASP A 173 6.47 -15.60 1.07
C ASP A 173 5.11 -15.53 0.36
N LYS A 174 4.01 -15.49 1.07
CA LYS A 174 2.65 -15.47 0.53
C LYS A 174 1.92 -14.22 0.95
N ALA A 175 0.81 -13.91 0.26
CA ALA A 175 -0.06 -12.81 0.60
C ALA A 175 -1.54 -13.20 0.53
N LEU A 176 -2.39 -12.33 1.05
CA LEU A 176 -3.84 -12.47 0.91
C LEU A 176 -4.47 -11.09 0.71
N PHE A 177 -5.59 -11.08 0.02
CA PHE A 177 -6.54 -9.97 -0.03
C PHE A 177 -7.81 -10.39 0.71
N GLY A 178 -8.29 -9.56 1.62
CA GLY A 178 -9.46 -9.89 2.42
C GLY A 178 -10.46 -8.76 2.52
N TYR A 179 -11.73 -9.15 2.71
CA TYR A 179 -12.83 -8.23 2.94
C TYR A 179 -13.01 -7.22 1.79
N GLY A 180 -13.68 -6.11 2.06
CA GLY A 180 -13.90 -5.03 1.10
C GLY A 180 -15.36 -4.68 0.90
N TYR A 181 -15.63 -3.94 -0.18
CA TYR A 181 -16.94 -3.35 -0.45
C TYR A 181 -17.31 -3.47 -1.94
N THR A 182 -18.56 -3.90 -2.20
CA THR A 182 -19.13 -4.08 -3.56
C THR A 182 -20.48 -3.35 -3.71
N GLY A 183 -20.78 -2.39 -2.86
CA GLY A 183 -22.12 -1.83 -2.60
C GLY A 183 -22.61 -2.22 -1.20
N SER A 184 -22.07 -3.31 -0.65
CA SER A 184 -22.17 -3.73 0.74
C SER A 184 -20.84 -4.32 1.22
N ALA A 185 -20.64 -4.40 2.53
CA ALA A 185 -19.46 -5.05 3.09
C ALA A 185 -19.47 -6.56 2.79
N ILE A 186 -18.32 -7.13 2.45
CA ILE A 186 -18.15 -8.55 2.16
C ILE A 186 -16.99 -9.14 2.96
N SER A 187 -17.02 -10.45 3.20
CA SER A 187 -16.05 -11.18 4.03
C SER A 187 -15.19 -12.19 3.24
N VAL A 188 -15.15 -12.08 1.92
CA VAL A 188 -14.36 -12.98 1.06
C VAL A 188 -12.86 -12.71 1.19
N THR A 189 -12.06 -13.77 0.99
CA THR A 189 -10.60 -13.69 0.92
C THR A 189 -10.09 -14.39 -0.33
N ASN A 190 -8.96 -13.90 -0.85
CA ASN A 190 -8.24 -14.53 -1.96
C ASN A 190 -6.77 -14.68 -1.55
N LEU A 191 -6.26 -15.89 -1.64
CA LEU A 191 -4.88 -16.20 -1.31
C LEU A 191 -3.97 -15.89 -2.49
N VAL A 192 -2.76 -15.45 -2.21
CA VAL A 192 -1.70 -15.22 -3.20
C VAL A 192 -0.56 -16.18 -2.89
N SER A 193 -0.18 -17.00 -3.86
CA SER A 193 0.96 -17.92 -3.74
C SER A 193 2.29 -17.14 -3.75
N ASN A 194 3.37 -17.84 -3.42
CA ASN A 194 4.73 -17.31 -3.52
C ASN A 194 5.19 -16.99 -4.97
N SER A 195 4.45 -17.44 -5.97
CA SER A 195 4.66 -17.08 -7.38
C SER A 195 3.74 -15.94 -7.86
N GLY A 196 2.89 -15.38 -6.97
CA GLY A 196 1.97 -14.29 -7.30
C GLY A 196 0.65 -14.73 -7.93
N VAL A 197 0.35 -16.03 -7.93
CA VAL A 197 -0.94 -16.54 -8.42
C VAL A 197 -2.01 -16.33 -7.36
N VAL A 198 -3.09 -15.65 -7.75
CA VAL A 198 -4.26 -15.40 -6.90
C VAL A 198 -5.24 -16.56 -7.04
N ALA A 199 -5.67 -17.14 -5.92
CA ALA A 199 -6.69 -18.20 -5.86
C ALA A 199 -8.07 -17.63 -5.44
N THR A 200 -9.13 -18.34 -5.84
CA THR A 200 -10.52 -18.08 -5.40
C THR A 200 -10.73 -18.54 -3.97
#